data_4d8d2c0c4a763a9a3506f53e507f9d75
#
_entry.id   4d8d2c0c4a763a9a3506f53e507f9d75
#
_cell.length_a   1.000
_cell.length_b   1.000
_cell.length_c   1.000
_cell.angle_alpha   90.00
_cell.angle_beta   90.00
_cell.angle_gamma   90.00
#
_symmetry.space_group_name_H-M   'P 1'
#
loop_
_entity.id
_entity.type
_entity.pdbx_description
1 polymer ?
#
loop_
_entity_poly.entity_id
_entity_poly.type
_entity_poly.pdbx_seq_one_letter_code
_entity_poly.pdbx_strand_id
1 'polypeptide(L)'
;LGMEVLGYDPYISIDAAWSLSRSVQHCVTLGDMLPRCDYLTIHVPYLPSTKNTINAQTLAMCKDGVRVLNFARGELVDNFALLDALGTGKVAQYFCDFPAEELLGVKGVYCTPHLGASTPESETNCAVMAANELSDYLKNGNITHSVNLPDVSQPRVGGKRICIIHRNEPGAISAITGILTAANLNIENMVNKGRKNVAYTMLDVTGSVDAGLTAQLSGIDAAIRVRIL
;
A
#
# COMPACT_ATOMS: atom_id res chain seq x y z
N LEU A 1 -20.89 -6.18 13.74
CA LEU A 1 -21.78 -7.32 13.50
C LEU A 1 -21.67 -8.39 14.59
N GLY A 2 -20.79 -8.22 15.59
CA GLY A 2 -20.62 -9.17 16.70
C GLY A 2 -19.88 -10.45 16.34
N MET A 3 -19.21 -10.51 15.18
CA MET A 3 -18.36 -11.63 14.77
C MET A 3 -17.00 -11.55 15.45
N GLU A 4 -16.43 -12.70 15.76
CA GLU A 4 -15.00 -12.82 16.09
C GLU A 4 -14.18 -12.66 14.82
N VAL A 5 -13.12 -11.84 14.86
CA VAL A 5 -12.28 -11.55 13.70
C VAL A 5 -10.90 -12.16 13.86
N LEU A 6 -10.52 -12.99 12.91
CA LEU A 6 -9.18 -13.57 12.80
C LEU A 6 -8.44 -12.90 11.66
N GLY A 7 -7.19 -12.51 11.87
CA GLY A 7 -6.36 -11.85 10.85
C GLY A 7 -5.06 -12.61 10.61
N TYR A 8 -4.72 -12.80 9.35
CA TYR A 8 -3.43 -13.30 8.89
C TYR A 8 -2.85 -12.35 7.85
N ASP A 9 -1.71 -11.75 8.15
CA ASP A 9 -0.92 -10.93 7.22
C ASP A 9 0.56 -11.05 7.60
N PRO A 10 1.38 -11.77 6.80
CA PRO A 10 2.80 -11.95 7.08
C PRO A 10 3.66 -10.70 6.81
N TYR A 11 3.09 -9.66 6.22
CA TYR A 11 3.79 -8.43 5.82
C TYR A 11 3.26 -7.17 6.50
N ILE A 12 2.37 -7.31 7.48
CA ILE A 12 1.79 -6.16 8.18
C ILE A 12 2.90 -5.30 8.81
N SER A 13 2.85 -4.00 8.56
CA SER A 13 3.77 -3.07 9.24
C SER A 13 3.38 -2.88 10.71
N ILE A 14 4.35 -2.49 11.53
CA ILE A 14 4.10 -2.20 12.96
C ILE A 14 3.01 -1.12 13.10
N ASP A 15 3.07 -0.06 12.31
CA ASP A 15 2.10 1.04 12.36
C ASP A 15 0.69 0.58 11.98
N ALA A 16 0.57 -0.26 10.94
CA ALA A 16 -0.71 -0.85 10.54
C ALA A 16 -1.25 -1.80 11.63
N ALA A 17 -0.41 -2.59 12.26
CA ALA A 17 -0.80 -3.47 13.36
C ALA A 17 -1.34 -2.67 14.57
N TRP A 18 -0.71 -1.53 14.91
CA TRP A 18 -1.16 -0.65 15.98
C TRP A 18 -2.50 0.04 15.69
N SER A 19 -2.88 0.17 14.41
CA SER A 19 -4.16 0.75 13.99
C SER A 19 -5.33 -0.25 14.01
N LEU A 20 -5.05 -1.55 14.14
CA LEU A 20 -6.08 -2.58 14.21
C LEU A 20 -6.86 -2.53 15.53
N SER A 21 -8.12 -2.92 15.45
CA SER A 21 -8.93 -3.13 16.66
C SER A 21 -8.30 -4.24 17.54
N ARG A 22 -8.31 -4.03 18.84
CA ARG A 22 -7.86 -5.03 19.83
C ARG A 22 -8.66 -6.33 19.81
N SER A 23 -9.85 -6.33 19.18
CA SER A 23 -10.68 -7.52 19.01
C SER A 23 -10.22 -8.43 17.88
N VAL A 24 -9.27 -8.00 17.01
CA VAL A 24 -8.71 -8.84 15.96
C VAL A 24 -7.69 -9.80 16.57
N GLN A 25 -7.92 -11.10 16.41
CA GLN A 25 -6.99 -12.14 16.83
C GLN A 25 -5.99 -12.43 15.72
N HIS A 26 -4.71 -12.25 16.00
CA HIS A 26 -3.64 -12.58 15.07
C HIS A 26 -3.45 -14.11 14.94
N CYS A 27 -3.45 -14.61 13.70
CA CYS A 27 -3.06 -15.97 13.35
C CYS A 27 -1.68 -15.95 12.70
N VAL A 28 -0.79 -16.84 13.12
CA VAL A 28 0.59 -16.90 12.60
C VAL A 28 0.65 -17.55 11.23
N THR A 29 -0.26 -18.48 10.96
CA THR A 29 -0.34 -19.22 9.69
C THR A 29 -1.78 -19.29 9.17
N LEU A 30 -1.94 -19.53 7.87
CA LEU A 30 -3.25 -19.86 7.29
C LEU A 30 -3.82 -21.15 7.91
N GLY A 31 -2.96 -22.14 8.22
CA GLY A 31 -3.38 -23.38 8.84
C GLY A 31 -4.00 -23.20 10.23
N ASP A 32 -3.59 -22.16 10.98
CA ASP A 32 -4.18 -21.82 12.27
C ASP A 32 -5.53 -21.11 12.12
N MET A 33 -5.72 -20.37 11.01
CA MET A 33 -6.89 -19.54 10.77
C MET A 33 -8.03 -20.30 10.09
N LEU A 34 -7.74 -20.99 8.98
CA LEU A 34 -8.76 -21.58 8.10
C LEU A 34 -9.73 -22.54 8.78
N PRO A 35 -9.27 -23.44 9.70
CA PRO A 35 -10.19 -24.37 10.40
C PRO A 35 -11.19 -23.70 11.35
N ARG A 36 -10.98 -22.42 11.65
CA ARG A 36 -11.81 -21.65 12.59
C ARG A 36 -12.81 -20.75 11.87
N CYS A 37 -12.61 -20.49 10.57
CA CYS A 37 -13.40 -19.52 9.82
C CYS A 37 -14.76 -20.07 9.38
N ASP A 38 -15.83 -19.33 9.66
CA ASP A 38 -17.15 -19.51 9.04
C ASP A 38 -17.29 -18.64 7.79
N TYR A 39 -16.59 -17.50 7.77
CA TYR A 39 -16.47 -16.59 6.65
C TYR A 39 -14.98 -16.31 6.40
N LEU A 40 -14.57 -16.40 5.16
CA LEU A 40 -13.21 -16.12 4.71
C LEU A 40 -13.24 -14.96 3.72
N THR A 41 -12.53 -13.87 4.01
CA THR A 41 -12.41 -12.72 3.12
C THR A 41 -10.94 -12.48 2.75
N ILE A 42 -10.69 -12.11 1.48
CA ILE A 42 -9.34 -11.99 0.92
C ILE A 42 -9.08 -10.52 0.57
N HIS A 43 -7.92 -9.99 1.00
CA HIS A 43 -7.53 -8.59 0.82
C HIS A 43 -6.07 -8.41 0.37
N VAL A 44 -5.44 -9.46 -0.16
CA VAL A 44 -4.06 -9.40 -0.64
C VAL A 44 -3.97 -8.98 -2.11
N PRO A 45 -2.89 -8.30 -2.54
CA PRO A 45 -2.65 -8.02 -3.95
C PRO A 45 -2.35 -9.31 -4.72
N TYR A 46 -2.64 -9.31 -6.03
CA TYR A 46 -2.17 -10.38 -6.91
C TYR A 46 -0.65 -10.26 -7.11
N LEU A 47 0.05 -11.32 -6.74
CA LEU A 47 1.48 -11.55 -6.94
C LEU A 47 1.68 -13.01 -7.35
N PRO A 48 2.83 -13.39 -7.95
CA PRO A 48 3.13 -14.80 -8.18
C PRO A 48 3.02 -15.68 -6.93
N SER A 49 3.35 -15.12 -5.76
CA SER A 49 3.28 -15.80 -4.46
C SER A 49 1.88 -15.87 -3.86
N THR A 50 0.93 -15.05 -4.30
CA THR A 50 -0.45 -15.02 -3.82
C THR A 50 -1.44 -15.63 -4.80
N LYS A 51 -1.00 -15.98 -6.01
CA LYS A 51 -1.83 -16.69 -6.99
C LYS A 51 -2.36 -17.99 -6.38
N ASN A 52 -3.64 -18.25 -6.57
CA ASN A 52 -4.32 -19.44 -6.06
C ASN A 52 -4.09 -19.67 -4.56
N THR A 53 -4.05 -18.59 -3.76
CA THR A 53 -4.01 -18.69 -2.29
C THR A 53 -5.19 -19.54 -1.78
N ILE A 54 -6.34 -19.41 -2.40
CA ILE A 54 -7.49 -20.28 -2.19
C ILE A 54 -7.50 -21.35 -3.28
N ASN A 55 -7.20 -22.56 -2.88
CA ASN A 55 -7.08 -23.74 -3.74
C ASN A 55 -7.63 -24.99 -3.02
N ALA A 56 -7.55 -26.15 -3.63
CA ALA A 56 -8.07 -27.38 -3.05
C ALA A 56 -7.49 -27.70 -1.66
N GLN A 57 -6.19 -27.42 -1.43
CA GLN A 57 -5.55 -27.70 -0.14
C GLN A 57 -6.04 -26.74 0.94
N THR A 58 -6.10 -25.44 0.66
CA THR A 58 -6.55 -24.41 1.62
C THR A 58 -8.05 -24.55 1.90
N LEU A 59 -8.86 -24.86 0.89
CA LEU A 59 -10.27 -25.15 1.07
C LEU A 59 -10.51 -26.42 1.92
N ALA A 60 -9.70 -27.46 1.75
CA ALA A 60 -9.79 -28.66 2.58
C ALA A 60 -9.59 -28.39 4.07
N MET A 61 -8.76 -27.39 4.43
CA MET A 61 -8.53 -26.99 5.83
C MET A 61 -9.69 -26.18 6.43
N CYS A 62 -10.54 -25.58 5.63
CA CYS A 62 -11.68 -24.79 6.12
C CYS A 62 -12.75 -25.67 6.78
N LYS A 63 -13.65 -25.06 7.54
CA LYS A 63 -14.89 -25.71 7.96
C LYS A 63 -15.76 -26.10 6.78
N ASP A 64 -16.55 -27.16 6.93
CA ASP A 64 -17.60 -27.47 5.96
C ASP A 64 -18.66 -26.36 5.96
N GLY A 65 -19.09 -25.95 4.78
CA GLY A 65 -20.02 -24.84 4.62
C GLY A 65 -19.41 -23.44 4.79
N VAL A 66 -18.08 -23.29 4.70
CA VAL A 66 -17.42 -21.98 4.74
C VAL A 66 -17.97 -21.09 3.62
N ARG A 67 -18.07 -19.79 3.90
CA ARG A 67 -18.43 -18.76 2.92
C ARG A 67 -17.19 -17.97 2.56
N VAL A 68 -16.92 -17.86 1.26
CA VAL A 68 -15.70 -17.19 0.74
C VAL A 68 -16.10 -15.89 0.06
N LEU A 69 -15.40 -14.81 0.40
CA LEU A 69 -15.57 -13.49 -0.20
C LEU A 69 -14.24 -13.04 -0.83
N ASN A 70 -14.28 -12.71 -2.11
CA ASN A 70 -13.12 -12.23 -2.83
C ASN A 70 -13.46 -10.93 -3.60
N PHE A 71 -13.15 -9.82 -2.96
CA PHE A 71 -13.24 -8.48 -3.56
C PHE A 71 -11.84 -7.89 -3.81
N ALA A 72 -10.81 -8.75 -3.87
CA ALA A 72 -9.43 -8.34 -4.10
C ALA A 72 -9.00 -8.54 -5.56
N ARG A 73 -8.77 -9.79 -5.99
CA ARG A 73 -8.41 -10.15 -7.38
C ARG A 73 -8.87 -11.57 -7.69
N GLY A 74 -9.34 -11.81 -8.91
CA GLY A 74 -9.87 -13.10 -9.34
C GLY A 74 -8.85 -14.23 -9.22
N GLU A 75 -7.63 -13.98 -9.63
CA GLU A 75 -6.54 -14.96 -9.68
C GLU A 75 -6.05 -15.46 -8.30
N LEU A 76 -6.56 -14.89 -7.22
CA LEU A 76 -6.28 -15.37 -5.85
C LEU A 76 -7.01 -16.67 -5.52
N VAL A 77 -8.04 -17.00 -6.29
CA VAL A 77 -8.87 -18.20 -6.12
C VAL A 77 -8.70 -19.12 -7.33
N ASP A 78 -8.46 -20.40 -7.08
CA ASP A 78 -8.57 -21.44 -8.10
C ASP A 78 -10.05 -21.74 -8.32
N ASN A 79 -10.60 -21.27 -9.43
CA ASN A 79 -12.01 -21.41 -9.73
C ASN A 79 -12.45 -22.87 -9.86
N PHE A 80 -11.62 -23.74 -10.41
CA PHE A 80 -11.97 -25.16 -10.53
C PHE A 80 -12.03 -25.85 -9.17
N ALA A 81 -11.02 -25.62 -8.31
CA ALA A 81 -11.05 -26.13 -6.93
C ALA A 81 -12.25 -25.58 -6.13
N LEU A 82 -12.61 -24.31 -6.37
CA LEU A 82 -13.78 -23.69 -5.77
C LEU A 82 -15.08 -24.33 -6.23
N LEU A 83 -15.24 -24.60 -7.53
CA LEU A 83 -16.42 -25.27 -8.09
C LEU A 83 -16.61 -26.67 -7.53
N ASP A 84 -15.53 -27.45 -7.40
CA ASP A 84 -15.55 -28.75 -6.77
C ASP A 84 -15.98 -28.65 -5.29
N ALA A 85 -15.44 -27.67 -4.57
CA ALA A 85 -15.77 -27.44 -3.15
C ALA A 85 -17.23 -26.98 -2.95
N LEU A 86 -17.79 -26.21 -3.89
CA LEU A 86 -19.21 -25.87 -3.93
C LEU A 86 -20.09 -27.10 -4.19
N GLY A 87 -19.67 -27.96 -5.14
CA GLY A 87 -20.37 -29.20 -5.48
C GLY A 87 -20.45 -30.19 -4.33
N THR A 88 -19.42 -30.26 -3.49
CA THR A 88 -19.37 -31.14 -2.29
C THR A 88 -19.96 -30.50 -1.04
N GLY A 89 -20.31 -29.22 -1.07
CA GLY A 89 -20.80 -28.49 0.11
C GLY A 89 -19.70 -28.05 1.08
N LYS A 90 -18.44 -28.25 0.73
CA LYS A 90 -17.29 -27.73 1.49
C LYS A 90 -17.30 -26.20 1.55
N VAL A 91 -17.64 -25.55 0.44
CA VAL A 91 -17.97 -24.12 0.34
C VAL A 91 -19.48 -24.01 0.19
N ALA A 92 -20.15 -23.25 1.05
CA ALA A 92 -21.58 -23.00 0.94
C ALA A 92 -21.89 -21.91 -0.08
N GLN A 93 -21.08 -20.85 -0.11
CA GLN A 93 -21.29 -19.70 -0.97
C GLN A 93 -19.96 -19.01 -1.30
N TYR A 94 -19.88 -18.47 -2.51
CA TYR A 94 -18.79 -17.65 -2.97
C TYR A 94 -19.31 -16.30 -3.49
N PHE A 95 -18.72 -15.22 -2.99
CA PHE A 95 -19.03 -13.85 -3.40
C PHE A 95 -17.79 -13.22 -4.01
N CYS A 96 -17.88 -12.69 -5.23
CA CYS A 96 -16.77 -11.99 -5.87
C CYS A 96 -17.27 -10.87 -6.78
N ASP A 97 -16.36 -9.95 -7.11
CA ASP A 97 -16.58 -8.91 -8.13
C ASP A 97 -15.67 -9.11 -9.37
N PHE A 98 -15.21 -10.34 -9.57
CA PHE A 98 -14.42 -10.77 -10.73
C PHE A 98 -15.13 -11.95 -11.43
N PRO A 99 -16.23 -11.68 -12.16
CA PRO A 99 -16.98 -12.73 -12.84
C PRO A 99 -16.11 -13.38 -13.93
N ALA A 100 -15.79 -14.64 -13.75
CA ALA A 100 -15.21 -15.50 -14.78
C ALA A 100 -16.32 -16.36 -15.41
N GLU A 101 -16.13 -16.74 -16.67
CA GLU A 101 -17.17 -17.45 -17.45
C GLU A 101 -17.65 -18.73 -16.73
N GLU A 102 -16.73 -19.50 -16.17
CA GLU A 102 -17.01 -20.76 -15.46
C GLU A 102 -17.79 -20.57 -14.15
N LEU A 103 -17.83 -19.34 -13.61
CA LEU A 103 -18.54 -19.02 -12.37
C LEU A 103 -19.98 -18.56 -12.60
N LEU A 104 -20.32 -18.16 -13.84
CA LEU A 104 -21.62 -17.59 -14.14
C LEU A 104 -22.73 -18.64 -14.08
N GLY A 105 -23.81 -18.33 -13.38
CA GLY A 105 -24.97 -19.21 -13.26
C GLY A 105 -24.76 -20.40 -12.31
N VAL A 106 -23.62 -20.54 -11.66
CA VAL A 106 -23.35 -21.61 -10.69
C VAL A 106 -24.10 -21.34 -9.39
N LYS A 107 -24.83 -22.34 -8.90
CA LYS A 107 -25.54 -22.25 -7.62
C LYS A 107 -24.56 -22.01 -6.47
N GLY A 108 -24.84 -20.99 -5.67
CA GLY A 108 -23.97 -20.61 -4.54
C GLY A 108 -22.87 -19.63 -4.91
N VAL A 109 -22.74 -19.25 -6.19
CA VAL A 109 -21.84 -18.18 -6.65
C VAL A 109 -22.63 -16.90 -6.88
N TYR A 110 -22.13 -15.79 -6.36
CA TYR A 110 -22.69 -14.45 -6.49
C TYR A 110 -21.61 -13.50 -7.01
N CYS A 111 -21.74 -13.10 -8.25
CA CYS A 111 -20.81 -12.18 -8.91
C CYS A 111 -21.41 -10.78 -9.01
N THR A 112 -20.59 -9.76 -8.72
CA THR A 112 -20.89 -8.36 -9.00
C THR A 112 -19.92 -7.81 -10.06
N PRO A 113 -20.25 -6.73 -10.77
CA PRO A 113 -19.45 -6.25 -11.92
C PRO A 113 -18.28 -5.33 -11.51
N HIS A 114 -17.53 -5.66 -10.47
CA HIS A 114 -16.34 -4.93 -9.98
C HIS A 114 -16.60 -3.43 -9.72
N LEU A 115 -17.68 -3.13 -9.01
CA LEU A 115 -18.10 -1.76 -8.70
C LEU A 115 -17.94 -1.40 -7.22
N GLY A 116 -17.18 -2.17 -6.45
CA GLY A 116 -17.06 -2.00 -5.00
C GLY A 116 -16.53 -0.64 -4.55
N ALA A 117 -15.72 0.03 -5.37
CA ALA A 117 -15.20 1.37 -5.13
C ALA A 117 -15.92 2.48 -5.93
N SER A 118 -16.90 2.14 -6.77
CA SER A 118 -17.57 3.06 -7.70
C SER A 118 -18.91 3.53 -7.13
N THR A 119 -18.89 4.04 -5.89
CA THR A 119 -20.03 4.77 -5.33
C THR A 119 -19.76 6.27 -5.37
N PRO A 120 -20.78 7.15 -5.46
CA PRO A 120 -20.59 8.61 -5.45
C PRO A 120 -19.78 9.11 -4.26
N GLU A 121 -19.96 8.51 -3.09
CA GLU A 121 -19.22 8.87 -1.88
C GLU A 121 -17.75 8.45 -1.99
N SER A 122 -17.47 7.27 -2.53
CA SER A 122 -16.11 6.76 -2.71
C SER A 122 -15.34 7.61 -3.74
N GLU A 123 -15.97 7.93 -4.86
CA GLU A 123 -15.36 8.78 -5.89
C GLU A 123 -15.06 10.19 -5.36
N THR A 124 -16.00 10.78 -4.61
CA THR A 124 -15.81 12.08 -3.96
C THR A 124 -14.67 12.01 -2.94
N ASN A 125 -14.64 11.01 -2.08
CA ASN A 125 -13.60 10.84 -1.07
C ASN A 125 -12.22 10.63 -1.70
N CYS A 126 -12.13 9.83 -2.76
CA CYS A 126 -10.89 9.62 -3.50
C CYS A 126 -10.38 10.93 -4.12
N ALA A 127 -11.27 11.71 -4.74
CA ALA A 127 -10.92 13.00 -5.33
C ALA A 127 -10.42 14.00 -4.29
N VAL A 128 -11.11 14.13 -3.16
CA VAL A 128 -10.72 15.01 -2.05
C VAL A 128 -9.38 14.56 -1.45
N MET A 129 -9.19 13.27 -1.22
CA MET A 129 -7.97 12.71 -0.68
C MET A 129 -6.78 12.96 -1.61
N ALA A 130 -6.93 12.68 -2.90
CA ALA A 130 -5.91 12.93 -3.91
C ALA A 130 -5.55 14.44 -4.02
N ALA A 131 -6.56 15.32 -3.96
CA ALA A 131 -6.34 16.77 -3.99
C ALA A 131 -5.58 17.26 -2.75
N ASN A 132 -5.90 16.72 -1.57
CA ASN A 132 -5.21 17.06 -0.32
C ASN A 132 -3.76 16.59 -0.33
N GLU A 133 -3.49 15.36 -0.75
CA GLU A 133 -2.14 14.81 -0.87
C GLU A 133 -1.29 15.59 -1.88
N LEU A 134 -1.86 15.90 -3.04
CA LEU A 134 -1.18 16.74 -4.04
C LEU A 134 -0.91 18.15 -3.52
N SER A 135 -1.87 18.75 -2.82
CA SER A 135 -1.71 20.07 -2.20
C SER A 135 -0.60 20.07 -1.15
N ASP A 136 -0.55 19.04 -0.30
CA ASP A 136 0.49 18.89 0.71
C ASP A 136 1.87 18.67 0.08
N TYR A 137 1.97 17.83 -0.95
CA TYR A 137 3.19 17.69 -1.72
C TYR A 137 3.64 19.02 -2.35
N LEU A 138 2.74 19.75 -2.97
CA LEU A 138 3.07 21.03 -3.62
C LEU A 138 3.48 22.12 -2.64
N LYS A 139 2.82 22.21 -1.49
CA LYS A 139 3.05 23.28 -0.48
C LYS A 139 4.15 22.92 0.52
N ASN A 140 4.21 21.65 0.95
CA ASN A 140 5.05 21.23 2.04
C ASN A 140 6.10 20.18 1.64
N GLY A 141 6.01 19.61 0.44
CA GLY A 141 6.92 18.55 -0.01
C GLY A 141 6.66 17.17 0.59
N ASN A 142 5.64 17.02 1.44
CA ASN A 142 5.30 15.73 2.02
C ASN A 142 4.80 14.74 0.95
N ILE A 143 5.14 13.47 1.10
CA ILE A 143 4.69 12.38 0.22
C ILE A 143 3.99 11.35 1.09
N THR A 144 2.72 11.06 0.77
CA THR A 144 1.90 10.03 1.40
C THR A 144 1.22 9.19 0.33
N HIS A 145 1.06 7.90 0.60
CA HIS A 145 0.40 6.91 -0.27
C HIS A 145 0.93 6.82 -1.71
N SER A 146 2.19 7.23 -1.94
CA SER A 146 2.79 7.17 -3.28
C SER A 146 3.09 5.73 -3.70
N VAL A 147 2.74 5.37 -4.94
CA VAL A 147 3.01 4.02 -5.49
C VAL A 147 4.47 3.81 -5.87
N ASN A 148 5.24 4.86 -6.10
CA ASN A 148 6.63 4.79 -6.61
C ASN A 148 7.68 5.47 -5.72
N LEU A 149 7.28 6.39 -4.86
CA LEU A 149 8.16 7.08 -3.92
C LEU A 149 7.94 6.60 -2.48
N PRO A 150 8.91 6.75 -1.57
CA PRO A 150 8.70 6.44 -0.16
C PRO A 150 7.79 7.48 0.50
N ASP A 151 7.02 7.06 1.49
CA ASP A 151 6.27 7.99 2.34
C ASP A 151 7.23 8.79 3.22
N VAL A 152 7.19 10.10 3.06
CA VAL A 152 8.03 11.05 3.80
C VAL A 152 7.18 12.24 4.22
N SER A 153 7.11 12.50 5.50
CA SER A 153 6.44 13.66 6.07
C SER A 153 7.28 14.27 7.16
N GLN A 154 7.35 15.60 7.18
CA GLN A 154 8.07 16.37 8.18
C GLN A 154 7.35 17.71 8.39
N PRO A 155 7.00 18.09 9.63
CA PRO A 155 6.49 19.42 9.91
C PRO A 155 7.45 20.51 9.44
N ARG A 156 6.94 21.63 8.91
CA ARG A 156 7.79 22.78 8.57
C ARG A 156 8.18 23.52 9.86
N VAL A 157 9.48 23.79 9.98
CA VAL A 157 10.03 24.57 11.13
C VAL A 157 10.44 25.99 10.74
N GLY A 158 10.04 26.48 9.56
CA GLY A 158 10.44 27.78 9.01
C GLY A 158 11.61 27.65 8.03
N GLY A 159 12.06 28.78 7.48
CA GLY A 159 13.12 28.79 6.47
C GLY A 159 12.69 28.25 5.12
N LYS A 160 13.66 27.82 4.32
CA LYS A 160 13.45 27.19 3.02
C LYS A 160 13.50 25.69 3.15
N ARG A 161 12.62 25.02 2.41
CA ARG A 161 12.60 23.56 2.31
C ARG A 161 13.13 23.13 0.96
N ILE A 162 14.12 22.26 0.96
CA ILE A 162 14.71 21.67 -0.24
C ILE A 162 14.23 20.21 -0.31
N CYS A 163 13.62 19.85 -1.43
CA CYS A 163 13.08 18.53 -1.69
C CYS A 163 13.79 17.93 -2.91
N ILE A 164 14.42 16.77 -2.75
CA ILE A 164 15.23 16.14 -3.78
C ILE A 164 14.78 14.69 -3.97
N ILE A 165 14.32 14.36 -5.17
CA ILE A 165 14.19 12.98 -5.63
C ILE A 165 15.52 12.61 -6.26
N HIS A 166 16.13 11.51 -5.83
CA HIS A 166 17.43 11.07 -6.33
C HIS A 166 17.55 9.55 -6.40
N ARG A 167 18.56 9.04 -7.14
CA ARG A 167 18.89 7.62 -7.09
C ARG A 167 19.35 7.23 -5.70
N ASN A 168 18.90 6.07 -5.21
CA ASN A 168 19.28 5.53 -3.90
C ASN A 168 20.62 4.81 -4.01
N GLU A 169 21.70 5.58 -4.05
CA GLU A 169 23.06 5.09 -4.23
C GLU A 169 24.06 5.74 -3.26
N PRO A 170 25.19 5.08 -2.97
CA PRO A 170 26.21 5.62 -2.09
C PRO A 170 26.71 6.99 -2.57
N GLY A 171 26.92 7.91 -1.62
CA GLY A 171 27.45 9.24 -1.90
C GLY A 171 26.39 10.31 -2.23
N ALA A 172 25.17 9.94 -2.58
CA ALA A 172 24.13 10.90 -2.93
C ALA A 172 23.86 11.93 -1.81
N ILE A 173 23.71 11.49 -0.58
CA ILE A 173 23.49 12.38 0.57
C ILE A 173 24.72 13.27 0.83
N SER A 174 25.93 12.71 0.75
CA SER A 174 27.17 13.47 0.92
C SER A 174 27.32 14.58 -0.14
N ALA A 175 26.96 14.30 -1.39
CA ALA A 175 26.96 15.30 -2.45
C ALA A 175 25.95 16.44 -2.18
N ILE A 176 24.73 16.08 -1.77
CA ILE A 176 23.69 17.05 -1.40
C ILE A 176 24.16 17.94 -0.25
N THR A 177 24.59 17.34 0.87
CA THR A 177 25.02 18.09 2.06
C THR A 177 26.30 18.90 1.81
N GLY A 178 27.21 18.41 0.97
CA GLY A 178 28.40 19.13 0.57
C GLY A 178 28.09 20.45 -0.15
N ILE A 179 27.13 20.44 -1.08
CA ILE A 179 26.68 21.68 -1.76
C ILE A 179 26.05 22.66 -0.78
N LEU A 180 25.21 22.17 0.17
CA LEU A 180 24.60 23.03 1.17
C LEU A 180 25.64 23.65 2.11
N THR A 181 26.65 22.87 2.51
CA THR A 181 27.77 23.36 3.30
C THR A 181 28.57 24.40 2.56
N ALA A 182 28.89 24.18 1.27
CA ALA A 182 29.61 25.15 0.44
C ALA A 182 28.82 26.47 0.25
N ALA A 183 27.47 26.38 0.23
CA ALA A 183 26.57 27.51 0.20
C ALA A 183 26.36 28.20 1.58
N ASN A 184 27.07 27.74 2.63
CA ASN A 184 26.95 28.24 4.00
C ASN A 184 25.50 28.18 4.54
N LEU A 185 24.77 27.11 4.18
CA LEU A 185 23.41 26.85 4.67
C LEU A 185 23.46 25.91 5.87
N ASN A 186 22.72 26.23 6.93
CA ASN A 186 22.53 25.34 8.06
C ASN A 186 21.31 24.44 7.82
N ILE A 187 21.46 23.15 8.12
CA ILE A 187 20.38 22.15 8.03
C ILE A 187 19.73 22.06 9.41
N GLU A 188 18.49 22.51 9.51
CA GLU A 188 17.69 22.45 10.74
C GLU A 188 17.07 21.06 10.92
N ASN A 189 16.50 20.52 9.84
CA ASN A 189 15.93 19.18 9.81
C ASN A 189 16.25 18.50 8.50
N MET A 190 16.42 17.19 8.57
CA MET A 190 16.63 16.35 7.40
C MET A 190 15.93 15.00 7.58
N VAL A 191 15.21 14.59 6.56
CA VAL A 191 14.70 13.23 6.42
C VAL A 191 15.07 12.70 5.06
N ASN A 192 15.56 11.45 5.02
CA ASN A 192 15.83 10.72 3.80
C ASN A 192 15.22 9.33 3.91
N LYS A 193 14.41 8.93 2.93
CA LYS A 193 13.89 7.57 2.83
C LYS A 193 14.11 7.04 1.43
N GLY A 194 14.54 5.78 1.34
CA GLY A 194 14.70 5.05 0.09
C GLY A 194 13.56 4.06 -0.12
N ARG A 195 13.19 3.87 -1.40
CA ARG A 195 12.32 2.80 -1.87
C ARG A 195 12.91 2.21 -3.14
N LYS A 196 13.44 1.00 -3.04
CA LYS A 196 14.19 0.35 -4.13
C LYS A 196 15.38 1.23 -4.58
N ASN A 197 15.41 1.63 -5.85
CA ASN A 197 16.46 2.42 -6.48
C ASN A 197 16.24 3.94 -6.44
N VAL A 198 15.18 4.41 -5.81
CA VAL A 198 14.87 5.83 -5.67
C VAL A 198 14.81 6.21 -4.20
N ALA A 199 15.30 7.39 -3.86
CA ALA A 199 15.18 7.99 -2.54
C ALA A 199 14.60 9.40 -2.64
N TYR A 200 14.00 9.84 -1.56
CA TYR A 200 13.51 11.19 -1.39
C TYR A 200 14.13 11.81 -0.15
N THR A 201 14.82 12.91 -0.34
CA THR A 201 15.42 13.70 0.74
C THR A 201 14.69 15.03 0.86
N MET A 202 14.31 15.36 2.07
CA MET A 202 13.71 16.63 2.44
C MET A 202 14.55 17.28 3.53
N LEU A 203 14.95 18.55 3.30
CA LEU A 203 15.79 19.33 4.22
C LEU A 203 15.13 20.67 4.46
N ASP A 204 15.02 21.06 5.72
CA ASP A 204 14.72 22.43 6.11
C ASP A 204 16.04 23.15 6.39
N VAL A 205 16.28 24.25 5.72
CA VAL A 205 17.54 25.00 5.80
C VAL A 205 17.31 26.47 6.20
N THR A 206 18.31 27.02 6.91
CA THR A 206 18.39 28.46 7.21
C THR A 206 19.61 29.04 6.52
N GLY A 207 19.51 30.31 6.10
CA GLY A 207 20.52 31.02 5.32
C GLY A 207 19.95 31.59 4.04
N SER A 208 20.79 32.19 3.22
CA SER A 208 20.39 32.81 1.94
C SER A 208 20.43 31.75 0.84
N VAL A 209 19.27 31.35 0.38
CA VAL A 209 19.13 30.42 -0.76
C VAL A 209 19.07 31.25 -2.04
N ASP A 210 20.09 31.14 -2.86
CA ASP A 210 20.18 31.81 -4.15
C ASP A 210 19.60 30.98 -5.32
N ALA A 211 19.44 31.62 -6.48
CA ALA A 211 18.91 30.96 -7.67
C ALA A 211 19.90 29.87 -8.24
N GLY A 212 21.19 29.97 -7.93
CA GLY A 212 22.20 29.03 -8.38
C GLY A 212 22.16 27.69 -7.65
N LEU A 213 21.64 27.67 -6.43
CA LEU A 213 21.59 26.47 -5.60
C LEU A 213 20.78 25.33 -6.25
N THR A 214 19.64 25.67 -6.87
CA THR A 214 18.81 24.68 -7.57
C THR A 214 19.57 24.05 -8.73
N ALA A 215 20.35 24.84 -9.48
CA ALA A 215 21.16 24.34 -10.59
C ALA A 215 22.28 23.43 -10.08
N GLN A 216 22.98 23.83 -9.01
CA GLN A 216 24.05 23.01 -8.41
C GLN A 216 23.51 21.66 -7.89
N LEU A 217 22.41 21.66 -7.15
CA LEU A 217 21.77 20.45 -6.66
C LEU A 217 21.25 19.54 -7.81
N SER A 218 20.71 20.15 -8.86
CA SER A 218 20.26 19.43 -10.05
C SER A 218 21.43 18.87 -10.88
N GLY A 219 22.63 19.42 -10.72
CA GLY A 219 23.86 18.95 -11.35
C GLY A 219 24.49 17.72 -10.68
N ILE A 220 23.97 17.29 -9.51
CA ILE A 220 24.39 16.03 -8.87
C ILE A 220 23.97 14.88 -9.78
N ASP A 221 24.90 13.98 -10.12
CA ASP A 221 24.62 12.85 -11.01
C ASP A 221 23.46 11.98 -10.53
N ALA A 222 23.33 11.77 -9.22
CA ALA A 222 22.23 11.03 -8.62
C ALA A 222 20.87 11.79 -8.63
N ALA A 223 20.86 13.12 -8.81
CA ALA A 223 19.63 13.91 -8.70
C ALA A 223 18.69 13.66 -9.89
N ILE A 224 17.42 13.42 -9.58
CA ILE A 224 16.34 13.25 -10.57
C ILE A 224 15.50 14.52 -10.64
N ARG A 225 15.16 15.09 -9.49
CA ARG A 225 14.36 16.31 -9.40
C ARG A 225 14.67 17.08 -8.13
N VAL A 226 14.84 18.37 -8.25
CA VAL A 226 15.04 19.32 -7.14
C VAL A 226 13.91 20.33 -7.10
N ARG A 227 13.41 20.63 -5.90
CA ARG A 227 12.42 21.67 -5.65
C ARG A 227 12.82 22.43 -4.39
N ILE A 228 12.66 23.75 -4.41
CA ILE A 228 12.80 24.62 -3.23
C ILE A 228 11.43 25.25 -2.96
N LEU A 229 10.97 25.13 -1.70
CA LEU A 229 9.66 25.58 -1.22
C LEU A 229 9.81 26.70 -0.19
#